data_97dc086b416aaddee9da440d87244ad8
#
_entry.id   97dc086b416aaddee9da440d87244ad8
#
_cell.length_a   1.000
_cell.length_b   1.000
_cell.length_c   1.000
_cell.angle_alpha   90.00
_cell.angle_beta   90.00
_cell.angle_gamma   90.00
#
_symmetry.space_group_name_H-M   'P 1'
#
loop_
_entity.id
_entity.type
_entity.pdbx_description
1 polymer ?
#
loop_
_entity_poly.entity_id
_entity_poly.type
_entity_poly.pdbx_seq_one_letter_code
_entity_poly.pdbx_strand_id
1 'polypeptide(L)'
;MLKTVKVKKQLRLDELIKYVWDNHLYPETFKSNFNDFAHFDKTGKYQLIDQRGINQATKFTVEVEEKIDYDTIFEEVYRVTKEGYVTSDENKSINECLDWKDYQVQIFAMLDGKLQLIWEAKD
;
A
#
# COMPACT_ATOMS: atom_id res chain seq x y z
N MET A 1 -10.27 13.76 -7.72
CA MET A 1 -10.36 12.34 -8.09
C MET A 1 -9.51 11.49 -7.17
N LEU A 2 -10.09 10.45 -6.62
CA LEU A 2 -9.36 9.52 -5.76
C LEU A 2 -8.35 8.70 -6.55
N LYS A 3 -7.23 8.42 -5.92
CA LYS A 3 -6.19 7.54 -6.47
C LYS A 3 -6.14 6.24 -5.66
N THR A 4 -5.67 5.17 -6.27
CA THR A 4 -5.33 3.96 -5.51
C THR A 4 -3.98 4.17 -4.85
N VAL A 5 -3.78 3.55 -3.70
CA VAL A 5 -2.52 3.64 -2.96
C VAL A 5 -1.87 2.28 -2.89
N LYS A 6 -0.55 2.27 -2.74
CA LYS A 6 0.22 1.05 -2.57
C LYS A 6 0.69 0.96 -1.13
N VAL A 7 0.37 -0.14 -0.47
CA VAL A 7 0.77 -0.40 0.91
C VAL A 7 1.44 -1.76 1.00
N LYS A 8 2.35 -1.90 1.96
CA LYS A 8 3.00 -3.16 2.24
C LYS A 8 2.20 -3.91 3.27
N LYS A 9 1.95 -5.20 3.00
CA LYS A 9 1.29 -6.11 3.94
C LYS A 9 2.20 -7.26 4.28
N GLN A 10 2.05 -7.76 5.50
CA GLN A 10 2.78 -8.91 6.01
C GLN A 10 1.84 -10.10 6.00
N LEU A 11 2.16 -11.13 5.20
CA LEU A 11 1.31 -12.29 5.03
C LEU A 11 2.02 -13.55 5.50
N ARG A 12 1.29 -14.43 6.20
CA ARG A 12 1.77 -15.79 6.45
C ARG A 12 1.84 -16.54 5.12
N LEU A 13 2.53 -17.67 5.10
CA LEU A 13 2.70 -18.47 3.88
C LEU A 13 1.34 -18.86 3.26
N ASP A 14 0.38 -19.32 4.07
CA ASP A 14 -0.94 -19.71 3.58
C ASP A 14 -1.68 -18.52 2.94
N GLU A 15 -1.59 -17.36 3.55
CA GLU A 15 -2.17 -16.12 3.03
C GLU A 15 -1.46 -15.66 1.76
N LEU A 16 -0.13 -15.81 1.70
CA LEU A 16 0.66 -15.45 0.52
C LEU A 16 0.28 -16.32 -0.69
N ILE A 17 0.17 -17.63 -0.49
CA ILE A 17 -0.17 -18.55 -1.57
C ILE A 17 -1.54 -18.19 -2.15
N LYS A 18 -2.52 -17.99 -1.28
CA LYS A 18 -3.87 -17.60 -1.70
C LYS A 18 -3.85 -16.27 -2.45
N TYR A 19 -3.15 -15.28 -1.91
CA TYR A 19 -3.05 -13.95 -2.50
C TYR A 19 -2.41 -14.00 -3.90
N VAL A 20 -1.31 -14.72 -4.04
CA VAL A 20 -0.59 -14.85 -5.32
C VAL A 20 -1.48 -15.54 -6.36
N TRP A 21 -2.14 -16.63 -5.99
CA TRP A 21 -2.99 -17.37 -6.92
C TRP A 21 -4.25 -16.58 -7.29
N ASP A 22 -4.92 -15.98 -6.32
CA ASP A 22 -6.15 -15.21 -6.56
C ASP A 22 -5.92 -14.00 -7.47
N ASN A 23 -4.73 -13.40 -7.41
CA ASN A 23 -4.39 -12.20 -8.16
C ASN A 23 -3.44 -12.46 -9.34
N HIS A 24 -3.12 -13.71 -9.62
CA HIS A 24 -2.24 -14.11 -10.74
C HIS A 24 -0.90 -13.38 -10.72
N LEU A 25 -0.26 -13.29 -9.55
CA LEU A 25 0.98 -12.55 -9.35
C LEU A 25 2.22 -13.42 -9.61
N TYR A 26 2.17 -14.29 -10.58
CA TYR A 26 3.31 -15.15 -10.91
C TYR A 26 3.70 -14.97 -12.37
N PRO A 27 5.00 -15.17 -12.71
CA PRO A 27 6.10 -15.59 -11.83
C PRO A 27 6.58 -14.48 -10.92
N GLU A 28 6.89 -14.80 -9.67
CA GLU A 28 7.36 -13.83 -8.69
C GLU A 28 8.07 -14.53 -7.53
N THR A 29 8.99 -13.84 -6.88
CA THR A 29 9.68 -14.33 -5.67
C THR A 29 9.42 -13.36 -4.53
N PHE A 30 9.03 -13.90 -3.37
CA PHE A 30 8.75 -13.12 -2.17
C PHE A 30 9.72 -13.49 -1.07
N LYS A 31 10.17 -12.50 -0.31
CA LYS A 31 11.13 -12.67 0.77
C LYS A 31 10.43 -12.54 2.12
N SER A 32 10.79 -13.40 3.08
CA SER A 32 10.25 -13.32 4.43
C SER A 32 11.09 -12.43 5.34
N ASN A 33 10.57 -12.18 6.54
CA ASN A 33 11.28 -11.47 7.61
C ASN A 33 12.48 -12.25 8.18
N PHE A 34 12.60 -13.54 7.84
CA PHE A 34 13.73 -14.41 8.27
C PHE A 34 14.61 -14.82 7.09
N ASN A 35 14.56 -14.11 5.99
CA ASN A 35 15.34 -14.37 4.77
C ASN A 35 15.02 -15.71 4.09
N ASP A 36 13.82 -16.23 4.29
CA ASP A 36 13.29 -17.33 3.49
C ASP A 36 12.70 -16.76 2.20
N PHE A 37 12.59 -17.60 1.17
CA PHE A 37 12.03 -17.17 -0.11
C PHE A 37 10.92 -18.11 -0.54
N ALA A 38 9.86 -17.56 -1.09
CA ALA A 38 8.81 -18.30 -1.77
C ALA A 38 8.85 -17.90 -3.23
N HIS A 39 9.21 -18.83 -4.09
CA HIS A 39 9.30 -18.59 -5.54
C HIS A 39 8.12 -19.25 -6.25
N PHE A 40 7.38 -18.46 -7.00
CA PHE A 40 6.26 -18.94 -7.83
C PHE A 40 6.71 -18.94 -9.29
N ASP A 41 6.55 -20.08 -9.97
CA ASP A 41 6.93 -20.18 -11.37
C ASP A 41 5.79 -19.68 -12.29
N LYS A 42 6.00 -19.78 -13.60
CA LYS A 42 5.03 -19.32 -14.61
C LYS A 42 3.66 -19.98 -14.50
N THR A 43 3.60 -21.17 -13.91
CA THR A 43 2.35 -21.93 -13.78
C THR A 43 1.67 -21.71 -12.44
N GLY A 44 2.27 -20.92 -11.56
CA GLY A 44 1.77 -20.69 -10.21
C GLY A 44 2.22 -21.71 -9.19
N LYS A 45 3.05 -22.68 -9.58
CA LYS A 45 3.65 -23.64 -8.63
C LYS A 45 4.67 -22.90 -7.78
N TYR A 46 4.71 -23.17 -6.49
CA TYR A 46 5.67 -22.54 -5.61
C TYR A 46 6.72 -23.51 -5.10
N GLN A 47 7.89 -22.98 -4.84
CA GLN A 47 9.00 -23.65 -4.19
C GLN A 47 9.51 -22.79 -3.06
N LEU A 48 9.71 -23.40 -1.89
CA LEU A 48 10.22 -22.70 -0.73
C LEU A 48 11.72 -22.92 -0.60
N ILE A 49 12.42 -21.81 -0.37
CA ILE A 49 13.85 -21.83 -0.04
C ILE A 49 13.94 -21.33 1.39
N ASP A 50 14.11 -22.26 2.31
CA ASP A 50 14.15 -21.96 3.74
C ASP A 50 15.40 -22.56 4.37
N GLN A 51 15.93 -21.89 5.40
CA GLN A 51 17.09 -22.34 6.13
C GLN A 51 16.72 -22.93 7.48
N ARG A 52 15.58 -22.54 8.04
CA ARG A 52 15.16 -22.88 9.39
C ARG A 52 13.74 -23.42 9.48
N GLY A 53 13.09 -23.58 8.34
CA GLY A 53 11.68 -23.91 8.29
C GLY A 53 10.78 -22.69 8.43
N ILE A 54 9.61 -22.80 7.83
CA ILE A 54 8.60 -21.73 7.81
C ILE A 54 7.52 -22.09 8.82
N ASN A 55 7.16 -21.14 9.67
CA ASN A 55 6.12 -21.31 10.68
C ASN A 55 5.17 -20.13 10.70
N GLN A 56 4.28 -20.05 11.70
CA GLN A 56 3.29 -19.00 11.81
C GLN A 56 3.89 -17.60 12.02
N ALA A 57 5.09 -17.51 12.54
CA ALA A 57 5.80 -16.24 12.75
C ALA A 57 6.49 -15.75 11.48
N THR A 58 6.64 -16.60 10.48
CA THR A 58 7.23 -16.22 9.20
C THR A 58 6.25 -15.37 8.39
N LYS A 59 6.65 -14.14 8.07
CA LYS A 59 5.82 -13.20 7.33
C LYS A 59 6.52 -12.80 6.03
N PHE A 60 5.78 -12.84 4.96
CA PHE A 60 6.24 -12.39 3.64
C PHE A 60 5.67 -11.01 3.36
N THR A 61 6.52 -10.11 2.87
CA THR A 61 6.09 -8.75 2.54
C THR A 61 5.60 -8.69 1.11
N VAL A 62 4.39 -8.18 0.93
CA VAL A 62 3.81 -7.94 -0.40
C VAL A 62 3.38 -6.50 -0.50
N GLU A 63 3.46 -5.94 -1.70
CA GLU A 63 2.93 -4.61 -1.99
C GLU A 63 1.57 -4.79 -2.67
N VAL A 64 0.55 -4.19 -2.08
CA VAL A 64 -0.83 -4.31 -2.57
C VAL A 64 -1.38 -2.94 -2.91
N GLU A 65 -2.25 -2.89 -3.91
CA GLU A 65 -3.03 -1.70 -4.19
C GLU A 65 -4.28 -1.73 -3.33
N GLU A 66 -4.53 -0.65 -2.59
CA GLU A 66 -5.74 -0.50 -1.80
C GLU A 66 -6.58 0.63 -2.37
N LYS A 67 -7.88 0.39 -2.45
CA LYS A 67 -8.85 1.44 -2.75
C LYS A 67 -9.12 2.20 -1.46
N ILE A 68 -9.03 3.52 -1.57
CA ILE A 68 -9.37 4.42 -0.48
C ILE A 68 -10.66 5.14 -0.83
N ASP A 69 -11.34 5.65 0.19
CA ASP A 69 -12.52 6.48 -0.01
C ASP A 69 -12.30 7.86 0.62
N TYR A 70 -13.29 8.73 0.52
CA TYR A 70 -13.20 10.09 1.04
C TYR A 70 -13.20 10.14 2.56
N ASP A 71 -13.60 9.08 3.23
CA ASP A 71 -13.69 9.01 4.70
C ASP A 71 -12.52 8.24 5.33
N THR A 72 -11.63 7.67 4.54
CA THR A 72 -10.44 6.98 5.04
C THR A 72 -9.58 7.98 5.81
N ILE A 73 -9.23 7.65 7.05
CA ILE A 73 -8.38 8.49 7.91
C ILE A 73 -6.91 8.12 7.68
N PHE A 74 -6.09 9.14 7.43
CA PHE A 74 -4.65 8.98 7.27
C PHE A 74 -3.92 9.65 8.43
N GLU A 75 -2.84 9.04 8.90
CA GLU A 75 -2.06 9.60 10.02
C GLU A 75 -1.43 10.94 9.65
N GLU A 76 -0.88 11.04 8.46
CA GLU A 76 -0.25 12.27 7.96
C GLU A 76 -0.74 12.55 6.56
N VAL A 77 -1.28 13.74 6.35
CA VAL A 77 -1.69 14.21 5.03
C VAL A 77 -1.04 15.56 4.72
N TYR A 78 -0.80 15.80 3.46
CA TYR A 78 -0.22 17.04 2.96
C TYR A 78 -1.11 17.58 1.85
N ARG A 79 -1.57 18.81 2.04
CA ARG A 79 -2.45 19.50 1.08
C ARG A 79 -1.62 20.49 0.28
N VAL A 80 -1.77 20.47 -1.03
CA VAL A 80 -1.12 21.43 -1.93
C VAL A 80 -2.19 22.32 -2.53
N THR A 81 -2.04 23.63 -2.36
CA THR A 81 -2.97 24.62 -2.90
C THR A 81 -2.60 24.98 -4.34
N LYS A 82 -3.52 25.67 -5.02
CA LYS A 82 -3.31 26.15 -6.39
C LYS A 82 -2.07 27.07 -6.49
N GLU A 83 -1.78 27.83 -5.45
CA GLU A 83 -0.64 28.73 -5.39
C GLU A 83 0.67 28.02 -5.04
N GLY A 84 0.62 26.72 -4.74
CA GLY A 84 1.80 25.93 -4.40
C GLY A 84 2.12 25.87 -2.92
N TYR A 85 1.25 26.36 -2.05
CA TYR A 85 1.45 26.23 -0.60
C TYR A 85 1.18 24.80 -0.16
N VAL A 86 1.98 24.29 0.75
CA VAL A 86 1.86 22.96 1.33
C VAL A 86 1.49 23.07 2.80
N THR A 87 0.43 22.40 3.21
CA THR A 87 0.01 22.35 4.60
C THR A 87 -0.10 20.89 5.03
N SER A 88 0.40 20.57 6.23
CA SER A 88 0.31 19.22 6.78
C SER A 88 -0.75 19.15 7.87
N ASP A 89 -1.42 18.01 7.94
CA ASP A 89 -2.41 17.70 8.97
C ASP A 89 -2.20 16.27 9.45
N GLU A 90 -2.70 15.98 10.64
CA GLU A 90 -2.65 14.64 11.23
C GLU A 90 -4.05 14.09 11.41
N ASN A 91 -4.20 12.78 11.17
CA ASN A 91 -5.44 12.05 11.41
C ASN A 91 -6.65 12.69 10.71
N LYS A 92 -6.49 12.93 9.40
CA LYS A 92 -7.53 13.53 8.57
C LYS A 92 -7.91 12.63 7.41
N SER A 93 -9.19 12.71 7.01
CA SER A 93 -9.68 12.13 5.77
C SER A 93 -9.61 13.16 4.65
N ILE A 94 -9.80 12.69 3.40
CA ILE A 94 -9.89 13.60 2.25
C ILE A 94 -11.06 14.56 2.41
N ASN A 95 -12.22 14.07 2.88
CA ASN A 95 -13.39 14.90 3.12
C ASN A 95 -13.08 16.05 4.09
N GLU A 96 -12.39 15.75 5.17
CA GLU A 96 -11.98 16.76 6.14
C GLU A 96 -11.04 17.79 5.52
N CYS A 97 -10.12 17.34 4.67
CA CYS A 97 -9.20 18.24 3.97
C CYS A 97 -9.93 19.15 2.98
N LEU A 98 -10.94 18.61 2.30
CA LEU A 98 -11.71 19.36 1.28
C LEU A 98 -12.75 20.32 1.89
N ASP A 99 -13.11 20.14 3.15
CA ASP A 99 -14.02 21.04 3.85
C ASP A 99 -13.43 22.43 4.11
N TRP A 100 -12.11 22.53 4.02
CA TRP A 100 -11.44 23.84 4.11
C TRP A 100 -11.62 24.59 2.81
N LYS A 101 -11.90 25.87 2.91
CA LYS A 101 -12.20 26.74 1.76
C LYS A 101 -11.01 26.99 0.83
N ASP A 102 -9.89 26.39 1.11
CA ASP A 102 -8.69 26.53 0.30
C ASP A 102 -8.79 25.70 -0.96
N TYR A 103 -8.26 26.22 -2.03
CA TYR A 103 -8.30 25.59 -3.33
C TYR A 103 -7.19 24.55 -3.42
N GLN A 104 -7.41 23.37 -2.79
CA GLN A 104 -6.47 22.28 -2.90
C GLN A 104 -6.49 21.71 -4.30
N VAL A 105 -5.33 21.43 -4.84
CA VAL A 105 -5.17 20.77 -6.14
C VAL A 105 -4.68 19.34 -5.99
N GLN A 106 -3.98 19.06 -4.90
CA GLN A 106 -3.46 17.72 -4.62
C GLN A 106 -3.48 17.47 -3.12
N ILE A 107 -3.70 16.20 -2.75
CA ILE A 107 -3.58 15.73 -1.38
C ILE A 107 -2.71 14.48 -1.41
N PHE A 108 -1.68 14.47 -0.57
CA PHE A 108 -0.76 13.35 -0.39
C PHE A 108 -0.94 12.77 1.00
N ALA A 109 -0.67 11.49 1.15
CA ALA A 109 -0.59 10.83 2.45
C ALA A 109 0.75 10.13 2.59
N MET A 110 1.28 10.11 3.81
CA MET A 110 2.49 9.35 4.13
C MET A 110 2.05 7.91 4.43
N LEU A 111 2.44 6.97 3.57
CA LEU A 111 2.09 5.56 3.70
C LEU A 111 3.37 4.73 3.55
N ASP A 112 3.64 3.89 4.55
CA ASP A 112 4.84 3.04 4.58
C ASP A 112 6.14 3.82 4.33
N GLY A 113 6.25 5.01 4.90
CA GLY A 113 7.42 5.87 4.76
C GLY A 113 7.56 6.55 3.40
N LYS A 114 6.52 6.49 2.57
CA LYS A 114 6.51 7.14 1.25
C LYS A 114 5.33 8.08 1.14
N LEU A 115 5.58 9.23 0.52
CA LEU A 115 4.54 10.18 0.22
C LEU A 115 3.83 9.74 -1.06
N GLN A 116 2.51 9.50 -0.99
CA GLN A 116 1.71 9.05 -2.12
C GLN A 116 0.57 10.02 -2.40
N LEU A 117 0.33 10.29 -3.67
CA LEU A 117 -0.81 11.10 -4.10
C LEU A 117 -2.09 10.27 -3.90
N ILE A 118 -3.01 10.81 -3.07
CA ILE A 118 -4.28 10.13 -2.77
C ILE A 118 -5.48 10.80 -3.41
N TRP A 119 -5.35 12.08 -3.75
CA TRP A 119 -6.43 12.83 -4.39
C TRP A 119 -5.85 13.95 -5.24
N GLU A 120 -6.47 14.19 -6.37
CA GLU A 120 -6.09 15.27 -7.29
C GLU A 120 -7.35 15.91 -7.84
N ALA A 121 -7.35 17.24 -7.92
CA ALA A 121 -8.46 17.98 -8.47
C ALA A 121 -8.59 17.71 -9.97
N LYS A 122 -9.82 17.62 -10.44
CA LYS A 122 -10.10 17.56 -11.87
C LYS A 122 -9.93 18.95 -12.45
N ASP A 123 -9.28 19.03 -13.58
CA ASP A 123 -9.20 20.27 -14.34
C ASP A 123 -10.57 20.66 -14.92
#